data_30d2b98be38ea2f0bd68f284034aff9e
#
_entry.id   30d2b98be38ea2f0bd68f284034aff9e
#
_cell.length_a   1.000
_cell.length_b   1.000
_cell.length_c   1.000
_cell.angle_alpha   90.00
_cell.angle_beta   90.00
_cell.angle_gamma   90.00
#
_symmetry.space_group_name_H-M   'P 1'
#
loop_
_entity.id
_entity.type
_entity.pdbx_description
1 polymer ?
#
loop_
_entity_poly.entity_id
_entity_poly.type
_entity_poly.pdbx_seq_one_letter_code
_entity_poly.pdbx_strand_id
1 'polypeptide(L)'
;MKILLTISTVVCMLISSSNSFGEVLKIKFTEDDAYSLEVARINVGDTIEWLPENEGHNVEFFAGPKMHSLPKKSEIDAVHTITFRTPGVYLYGCTPHGNMGMLGLVVVENNFDNIEKIKETQLSRVASSVLKRLVRMAQSGSN
;
A
#
# COMPACT_ATOMS: atom_id res chain seq x y z
N MET A 1 31.70 -50.04 -40.57
CA MET A 1 31.04 -49.90 -39.28
C MET A 1 31.21 -48.42 -38.85
N LYS A 2 30.22 -47.57 -39.05
CA LYS A 2 30.28 -46.15 -38.73
C LYS A 2 29.69 -45.94 -37.33
N ILE A 3 30.51 -45.51 -36.38
CA ILE A 3 30.08 -45.17 -35.02
C ILE A 3 29.53 -43.73 -35.07
N LEU A 4 28.22 -43.56 -34.88
CA LEU A 4 27.60 -42.27 -34.68
C LEU A 4 27.79 -41.83 -33.23
N LEU A 5 28.59 -40.80 -33.02
CA LEU A 5 28.76 -40.16 -31.72
C LEU A 5 27.65 -39.12 -31.55
N THR A 6 26.65 -39.43 -30.76
CA THR A 6 25.60 -38.46 -30.37
C THR A 6 26.11 -37.60 -29.21
N ILE A 7 26.39 -36.33 -29.52
CA ILE A 7 26.74 -35.33 -28.51
C ILE A 7 25.40 -34.82 -27.88
N SER A 8 25.13 -35.26 -26.66
CA SER A 8 24.02 -34.76 -25.86
C SER A 8 24.39 -33.41 -25.24
N THR A 9 23.86 -32.35 -25.78
CA THR A 9 24.05 -31.00 -25.24
C THR A 9 23.10 -30.78 -24.04
N VAL A 10 23.63 -30.89 -22.83
CA VAL A 10 22.91 -30.54 -21.61
C VAL A 10 22.86 -29.00 -21.51
N VAL A 11 21.72 -28.44 -21.85
CA VAL A 11 21.45 -27.01 -21.61
C VAL A 11 21.16 -26.83 -20.13
N CYS A 12 22.13 -26.34 -19.37
CA CYS A 12 21.99 -25.98 -17.98
C CYS A 12 21.26 -24.61 -17.93
N MET A 13 19.93 -24.61 -17.72
CA MET A 13 19.18 -23.37 -17.45
C MET A 13 19.60 -22.86 -16.07
N LEU A 14 20.43 -21.83 -16.05
CA LEU A 14 20.70 -21.03 -14.85
C LEU A 14 19.42 -20.24 -14.52
N ILE A 15 18.64 -20.75 -13.58
CA ILE A 15 17.54 -20.02 -12.96
C ILE A 15 18.20 -18.96 -12.07
N SER A 16 18.37 -17.75 -12.60
CA SER A 16 18.77 -16.59 -11.81
C SER A 16 17.60 -16.22 -10.90
N SER A 17 17.68 -16.66 -9.65
CA SER A 17 16.79 -16.17 -8.59
C SER A 17 17.16 -14.71 -8.32
N SER A 18 16.46 -13.78 -8.98
CA SER A 18 16.53 -12.37 -8.62
C SER A 18 15.91 -12.24 -7.22
N ASN A 19 16.73 -11.99 -6.21
CA ASN A 19 16.26 -11.50 -4.92
C ASN A 19 15.70 -10.09 -5.16
N SER A 20 14.41 -9.98 -5.46
CA SER A 20 13.72 -8.72 -5.48
C SER A 20 13.56 -8.27 -4.03
N PHE A 21 14.42 -7.37 -3.57
CA PHE A 21 14.14 -6.60 -2.37
C PHE A 21 12.95 -5.72 -2.69
N GLY A 22 11.94 -5.69 -1.79
CA GLY A 22 10.79 -4.80 -1.94
C GLY A 22 11.23 -3.34 -2.00
N GLU A 23 10.52 -2.54 -2.77
CA GLU A 23 10.76 -1.09 -2.87
C GLU A 23 10.30 -0.37 -1.60
N VAL A 24 10.91 0.79 -1.32
CA VAL A 24 10.50 1.68 -0.22
C VAL A 24 9.89 2.93 -0.81
N LEU A 25 8.58 3.11 -0.58
CA LEU A 25 7.83 4.30 -0.98
C LEU A 25 7.72 5.25 0.22
N LYS A 26 8.06 6.52 0.04
CA LYS A 26 7.98 7.54 1.09
C LYS A 26 6.75 8.40 0.92
N ILE A 27 5.98 8.55 1.99
CA ILE A 27 4.79 9.42 2.07
C ILE A 27 5.04 10.44 3.18
N LYS A 28 4.83 11.72 2.89
CA LYS A 28 5.04 12.82 3.83
C LYS A 28 3.70 13.32 4.36
N PHE A 29 3.68 13.85 5.56
CA PHE A 29 2.57 14.63 6.08
C PHE A 29 2.71 16.06 5.54
N THR A 30 1.63 16.64 5.00
CA THR A 30 1.65 17.98 4.39
C THR A 30 1.06 19.04 5.32
N GLU A 31 1.35 20.32 5.03
CA GLU A 31 0.80 21.45 5.77
C GLU A 31 -0.73 21.58 5.65
N ASP A 32 -1.32 20.95 4.62
CA ASP A 32 -2.77 20.99 4.36
C ASP A 32 -3.53 19.84 5.04
N ASP A 33 -2.99 19.25 6.11
CA ASP A 33 -3.58 18.08 6.79
C ASP A 33 -3.87 16.93 5.80
N ALA A 34 -2.89 16.61 4.94
CA ALA A 34 -2.99 15.55 3.95
C ALA A 34 -1.72 14.69 3.90
N TYR A 35 -1.80 13.56 3.21
CA TYR A 35 -0.64 12.76 2.83
C TYR A 35 -0.16 13.18 1.44
N SER A 36 1.15 13.32 1.24
CA SER A 36 1.76 13.74 -0.03
C SER A 36 1.41 12.82 -1.21
N LEU A 37 1.03 11.58 -0.92
CA LEU A 37 0.49 10.61 -1.84
C LEU A 37 -0.74 9.98 -1.19
N GLU A 38 -1.91 10.32 -1.69
CA GLU A 38 -3.17 9.86 -1.12
C GLU A 38 -3.55 8.43 -1.57
N VAL A 39 -3.07 7.98 -2.73
CA VAL A 39 -3.26 6.61 -3.24
C VAL A 39 -1.92 6.01 -3.61
N ALA A 40 -1.39 5.16 -2.75
CA ALA A 40 -0.15 4.42 -3.00
C ALA A 40 -0.46 3.08 -3.69
N ARG A 41 0.30 2.75 -4.75
CA ARG A 41 0.25 1.45 -5.42
C ARG A 41 1.58 0.76 -5.24
N ILE A 42 1.54 -0.43 -4.66
CA ILE A 42 2.74 -1.20 -4.33
C ILE A 42 2.53 -2.69 -4.63
N ASN A 43 3.63 -3.43 -4.64
CA ASN A 43 3.63 -4.88 -4.73
C ASN A 43 3.75 -5.52 -3.33
N VAL A 44 3.42 -6.79 -3.24
CA VAL A 44 3.70 -7.58 -2.02
C VAL A 44 5.21 -7.58 -1.75
N GLY A 45 5.58 -7.27 -0.51
CA GLY A 45 6.97 -7.15 -0.06
C GLY A 45 7.49 -5.72 -0.07
N ASP A 46 6.80 -4.78 -0.71
CA ASP A 46 7.14 -3.37 -0.66
C ASP A 46 6.83 -2.77 0.71
N THR A 47 7.52 -1.69 1.01
CA THR A 47 7.44 -0.98 2.29
C THR A 47 6.99 0.45 2.05
N ILE A 48 6.10 0.97 2.89
CA ILE A 48 5.81 2.40 2.96
C ILE A 48 6.43 2.96 4.24
N GLU A 49 7.10 4.08 4.08
CA GLU A 49 7.64 4.88 5.16
C GLU A 49 6.93 6.24 5.19
N TRP A 50 6.17 6.50 6.25
CA TRP A 50 5.54 7.79 6.50
C TRP A 50 6.48 8.69 7.29
N LEU A 51 6.65 9.91 6.80
CA LEU A 51 7.60 10.90 7.32
C LEU A 51 6.87 12.11 7.91
N PRO A 52 7.12 12.45 9.19
CA PRO A 52 6.48 13.56 9.88
C PRO A 52 7.14 14.91 9.53
N GLU A 53 7.03 15.34 8.27
CA GLU A 53 7.56 16.66 7.86
C GLU A 53 6.71 17.82 8.37
N ASN A 54 5.46 17.57 8.78
CA ASN A 54 4.58 18.51 9.46
C ASN A 54 4.02 17.86 10.72
N GLU A 55 3.91 18.65 11.80
CA GLU A 55 3.56 18.19 13.13
C GLU A 55 2.04 17.92 13.29
N GLY A 56 1.68 17.10 14.27
CA GLY A 56 0.31 16.84 14.68
C GLY A 56 -0.35 15.69 13.93
N HIS A 57 0.42 14.84 13.24
CA HIS A 57 -0.11 13.77 12.39
C HIS A 57 0.41 12.39 12.74
N ASN A 58 -0.36 11.39 12.34
CA ASN A 58 0.01 9.98 12.48
C ASN A 58 -0.63 9.12 11.37
N VAL A 59 -0.46 7.81 11.48
CA VAL A 59 -1.06 6.81 10.60
C VAL A 59 -1.86 5.81 11.44
N GLU A 60 -3.15 5.70 11.17
CA GLU A 60 -4.05 4.71 11.76
C GLU A 60 -4.83 4.00 10.66
N PHE A 61 -4.81 2.67 10.64
CA PHE A 61 -5.53 1.88 9.66
C PHE A 61 -6.96 1.62 10.13
N PHE A 62 -7.94 1.96 9.28
CA PHE A 62 -9.38 1.81 9.56
C PHE A 62 -9.96 0.55 8.94
N ALA A 63 -9.45 0.12 7.77
CA ALA A 63 -9.89 -1.07 7.07
C ALA A 63 -8.78 -1.65 6.20
N GLY A 64 -8.90 -2.95 5.90
CA GLY A 64 -7.94 -3.67 5.07
C GLY A 64 -8.47 -5.04 4.66
N PRO A 65 -7.69 -5.83 3.93
CA PRO A 65 -8.11 -7.17 3.48
C PRO A 65 -8.37 -8.13 4.65
N LYS A 66 -7.72 -7.90 5.81
CA LYS A 66 -7.91 -8.68 7.05
C LYS A 66 -8.21 -7.74 8.20
N MET A 67 -9.48 -7.51 8.51
CA MET A 67 -9.92 -6.56 9.55
C MET A 67 -9.40 -6.89 10.96
N HIS A 68 -9.18 -8.15 11.27
CA HIS A 68 -8.65 -8.60 12.56
C HIS A 68 -7.11 -8.50 12.68
N SER A 69 -6.45 -8.07 11.63
CA SER A 69 -4.98 -7.98 11.54
C SER A 69 -4.56 -6.75 10.73
N LEU A 70 -5.08 -5.58 11.13
CA LEU A 70 -4.65 -4.31 10.54
C LEU A 70 -3.23 -3.96 11.00
N PRO A 71 -2.45 -3.24 10.18
CA PRO A 71 -1.14 -2.73 10.58
C PRO A 71 -1.24 -1.86 11.83
N LYS A 72 -0.17 -1.87 12.64
CA LYS A 72 -0.13 -1.12 13.90
C LYS A 72 -0.22 0.39 13.62
N LYS A 73 -0.98 1.09 14.47
CA LYS A 73 -1.03 2.55 14.49
C LYS A 73 0.31 3.16 14.90
N SER A 74 0.70 4.27 14.28
CA SER A 74 1.86 5.06 14.71
C SER A 74 1.55 5.99 15.88
N GLU A 75 2.56 6.40 16.59
CA GLU A 75 2.50 7.56 17.47
C GLU A 75 2.40 8.85 16.63
N ILE A 76 1.95 9.94 17.26
CA ILE A 76 1.96 11.29 16.65
C ILE A 76 3.40 11.70 16.38
N ASP A 77 3.64 12.31 15.22
CA ASP A 77 4.93 12.85 14.78
C ASP A 77 6.08 11.82 14.75
N ALA A 78 5.74 10.56 14.63
CA ALA A 78 6.72 9.48 14.51
C ALA A 78 6.88 9.04 13.05
N VAL A 79 8.11 8.71 12.65
CA VAL A 79 8.34 7.93 11.44
C VAL A 79 7.66 6.57 11.60
N HIS A 80 6.89 6.16 10.61
CA HIS A 80 6.17 4.90 10.62
C HIS A 80 6.50 4.08 9.38
N THR A 81 6.84 2.81 9.57
CA THR A 81 7.28 1.94 8.48
C THR A 81 6.49 0.63 8.50
N ILE A 82 5.85 0.30 7.40
CA ILE A 82 5.07 -0.94 7.22
C ILE A 82 5.47 -1.62 5.93
N THR A 83 5.82 -2.91 6.01
CA THR A 83 5.98 -3.79 4.85
C THR A 83 4.67 -4.54 4.60
N PHE A 84 4.11 -4.41 3.40
CA PHE A 84 2.84 -5.01 3.05
C PHE A 84 3.03 -6.41 2.44
N ARG A 85 2.39 -7.41 3.03
CA ARG A 85 2.53 -8.82 2.64
C ARG A 85 1.23 -9.47 2.17
N THR A 86 0.11 -8.78 2.27
CA THR A 86 -1.21 -9.27 1.87
C THR A 86 -1.78 -8.38 0.77
N PRO A 87 -2.13 -8.93 -0.41
CA PRO A 87 -2.82 -8.18 -1.46
C PRO A 87 -4.15 -7.60 -0.99
N GLY A 88 -4.54 -6.47 -1.56
CA GLY A 88 -5.80 -5.82 -1.27
C GLY A 88 -5.65 -4.32 -1.04
N VAL A 89 -6.76 -3.67 -0.70
CA VAL A 89 -6.84 -2.24 -0.40
C VAL A 89 -6.84 -2.01 1.10
N TYR A 90 -6.02 -1.10 1.56
CA TYR A 90 -5.96 -0.62 2.95
C TYR A 90 -6.40 0.83 3.00
N LEU A 91 -7.31 1.15 3.91
CA LEU A 91 -7.70 2.52 4.23
C LEU A 91 -7.02 2.94 5.53
N TYR A 92 -6.35 4.06 5.49
CA TYR A 92 -5.74 4.67 6.66
C TYR A 92 -6.03 6.18 6.73
N GLY A 93 -5.77 6.77 7.87
CA GLY A 93 -5.90 8.20 8.08
C GLY A 93 -5.15 8.67 9.32
N CYS A 94 -5.27 9.95 9.59
CA CYS A 94 -4.72 10.58 10.78
C CYS A 94 -5.74 10.53 11.93
N THR A 95 -5.33 10.11 13.13
CA THR A 95 -6.24 10.04 14.27
C THR A 95 -6.93 11.39 14.57
N PRO A 96 -6.20 12.54 14.70
CA PRO A 96 -6.85 13.83 14.95
C PRO A 96 -7.58 14.41 13.72
N HIS A 97 -7.16 14.12 12.49
CA HIS A 97 -7.65 14.81 11.28
C HIS A 97 -8.42 13.90 10.29
N GLY A 98 -8.52 12.59 10.58
CA GLY A 98 -9.23 11.64 9.72
C GLY A 98 -10.69 12.03 9.47
N ASN A 99 -11.40 12.50 10.49
CA ASN A 99 -12.78 12.98 10.35
C ASN A 99 -12.93 14.25 9.49
N MET A 100 -11.85 14.99 9.29
CA MET A 100 -11.77 16.16 8.40
C MET A 100 -11.30 15.78 7.00
N GLY A 101 -10.98 14.51 6.75
CA GLY A 101 -10.65 13.99 5.44
C GLY A 101 -9.16 13.68 5.21
N MET A 102 -8.32 13.73 6.24
CA MET A 102 -6.92 13.27 6.12
C MET A 102 -6.88 11.75 6.05
N LEU A 103 -7.08 11.24 4.84
CA LEU A 103 -7.16 9.81 4.51
C LEU A 103 -6.19 9.44 3.40
N GLY A 104 -5.81 8.16 3.35
CA GLY A 104 -5.05 7.57 2.26
C GLY A 104 -5.46 6.13 1.98
N LEU A 105 -5.17 5.67 0.78
CA LEU A 105 -5.31 4.28 0.36
C LEU A 105 -3.95 3.68 -0.01
N VAL A 106 -3.75 2.42 0.38
CA VAL A 106 -2.68 1.59 -0.17
C VAL A 106 -3.33 0.46 -0.96
N VAL A 107 -2.96 0.33 -2.24
CA VAL A 107 -3.42 -0.75 -3.13
C VAL A 107 -2.23 -1.69 -3.35
N VAL A 108 -2.32 -2.90 -2.83
CA VAL A 108 -1.28 -3.93 -2.92
C VAL A 108 -1.62 -4.92 -4.02
N GLU A 109 -0.70 -5.17 -4.96
CA GLU A 109 -0.86 -6.08 -6.12
C GLU A 109 -2.02 -5.70 -7.05
N ASN A 110 -2.40 -4.44 -7.11
CA ASN A 110 -3.58 -4.00 -7.87
C ASN A 110 -4.84 -4.85 -7.59
N ASN A 111 -4.94 -5.36 -6.35
CA ASN A 111 -6.03 -6.21 -5.91
C ASN A 111 -7.13 -5.39 -5.23
N PHE A 112 -8.35 -5.45 -5.76
CA PHE A 112 -9.53 -4.73 -5.28
C PHE A 112 -10.61 -5.65 -4.69
N ASP A 113 -10.30 -6.90 -4.35
CA ASP A 113 -11.29 -7.88 -3.87
C ASP A 113 -12.05 -7.42 -2.62
N ASN A 114 -11.42 -6.59 -1.78
CA ASN A 114 -12.05 -6.04 -0.57
C ASN A 114 -12.59 -4.61 -0.72
N ILE A 115 -12.66 -4.07 -1.93
CA ILE A 115 -13.01 -2.64 -2.15
C ILE A 115 -14.40 -2.27 -1.61
N GLU A 116 -15.38 -3.17 -1.66
CA GLU A 116 -16.71 -2.90 -1.13
C GLU A 116 -16.68 -2.72 0.40
N LYS A 117 -15.88 -3.53 1.13
CA LYS A 117 -15.69 -3.35 2.57
C LYS A 117 -15.00 -2.02 2.90
N ILE A 118 -14.07 -1.56 2.06
CA ILE A 118 -13.45 -0.24 2.19
C ILE A 118 -14.51 0.86 2.08
N LYS A 119 -15.40 0.78 1.07
CA LYS A 119 -16.49 1.76 0.86
C LYS A 119 -17.50 1.81 2.00
N GLU A 120 -17.68 0.70 2.72
CA GLU A 120 -18.62 0.58 3.84
C GLU A 120 -18.06 1.07 5.17
N THR A 121 -16.79 1.50 5.22
CA THR A 121 -16.17 2.00 6.45
C THR A 121 -16.95 3.20 7.00
N GLN A 122 -17.33 3.13 8.28
CA GLN A 122 -18.08 4.18 8.94
C GLN A 122 -17.17 5.38 9.23
N LEU A 123 -17.43 6.48 8.56
CA LEU A 123 -16.65 7.73 8.62
C LEU A 123 -17.59 8.93 8.76
N SER A 124 -17.04 10.09 9.11
CA SER A 124 -17.75 11.36 9.02
C SER A 124 -18.23 11.64 7.57
N ARG A 125 -19.16 12.56 7.41
CA ARG A 125 -19.64 12.97 6.07
C ARG A 125 -18.50 13.48 5.18
N VAL A 126 -17.60 14.29 5.74
CA VAL A 126 -16.43 14.83 5.02
C VAL A 126 -15.49 13.70 4.61
N ALA A 127 -15.08 12.87 5.56
CA ALA A 127 -14.20 11.74 5.30
C ALA A 127 -14.79 10.73 4.30
N SER A 128 -16.11 10.49 4.36
CA SER A 128 -16.81 9.63 3.38
C SER A 128 -16.75 10.21 1.96
N SER A 129 -16.83 11.53 1.81
CA SER A 129 -16.70 12.19 0.50
C SER A 129 -15.28 12.06 -0.05
N VAL A 130 -14.28 12.22 0.81
CA VAL A 130 -12.87 12.00 0.46
C VAL A 130 -12.64 10.54 0.07
N LEU A 131 -13.12 9.59 0.88
CA LEU A 131 -12.99 8.15 0.56
C LEU A 131 -13.56 7.82 -0.82
N LYS A 132 -14.74 8.33 -1.18
CA LYS A 132 -15.33 8.14 -2.51
C LYS A 132 -14.42 8.65 -3.64
N ARG A 133 -13.76 9.79 -3.43
CA ARG A 133 -12.78 10.34 -4.37
C ARG A 133 -11.56 9.42 -4.49
N LEU A 134 -10.98 9.01 -3.36
CA LEU A 134 -9.80 8.13 -3.32
C LEU A 134 -10.06 6.78 -4.00
N VAL A 135 -11.24 6.18 -3.76
CA VAL A 135 -11.63 4.93 -4.41
C VAL A 135 -11.72 5.08 -5.93
N ARG A 136 -12.30 6.18 -6.43
CA ARG A 136 -12.32 6.46 -7.88
C ARG A 136 -10.90 6.61 -8.45
N MET A 137 -10.02 7.35 -7.78
CA MET A 137 -8.62 7.49 -8.17
C MET A 137 -7.92 6.13 -8.19
N ALA A 138 -8.12 5.32 -7.15
CA ALA A 138 -7.53 3.99 -7.07
C ALA A 138 -7.98 3.09 -8.22
N GLN A 139 -9.26 3.08 -8.58
CA GLN A 139 -9.82 2.23 -9.63
C GLN A 139 -9.52 2.74 -11.06
N SER A 140 -9.36 4.05 -11.26
CA SER A 140 -9.04 4.64 -12.57
C SER A 140 -7.55 4.59 -12.94
N GLY A 141 -6.68 4.23 -12.00
CA GLY A 141 -5.22 4.28 -12.22
C GLY A 141 -4.62 5.69 -12.20
N SER A 142 -5.42 6.74 -11.89
CA SER A 142 -4.93 8.11 -11.70
C SER A 142 -4.44 8.33 -10.26
N ASN A 143 -3.39 9.09 -10.11
CA ASN A 143 -2.87 9.57 -8.82
C ASN A 143 -3.24 11.03 -8.66
#